data_9e1e844852c5609a9ea43cb44ad5648a
#
_entry.id   9e1e844852c5609a9ea43cb44ad5648a
#
_cell.length_a   1.000
_cell.length_b   1.000
_cell.length_c   1.000
_cell.angle_alpha   90.00
_cell.angle_beta   90.00
_cell.angle_gamma   90.00
#
_symmetry.space_group_name_H-M   'P 1'
#
loop_
_entity.id
_entity.type
_entity.pdbx_description
1 polymer ?
#
loop_
_entity_poly.entity_id
_entity_poly.type
_entity_poly.pdbx_seq_one_letter_code
_entity_poly.pdbx_strand_id
1 'polypeptide(L)'
;DLVPPQGVKLTPRHYAYLKISEGCNHRCTFCIIPSMRGDLVSRPIGDVLNEAQRLFEAGVRELLVVSQDTSAYGVDLKYRTGFWNGQPVKTRLLELCEKLGELADAHGAWVRLHYVYPYPHVDEVVPLMASGAILPYLDVPFQHAHPDVLKRMKRPASGERNLERLARWREICPELVVRSTFIAGFPGETEAEFKELLDFARTIEFDHAGCFTYSRQTWTGADEMDGHIADDVKARRRDRFMRQQQGIAARLARRFVGQTLDLLVEGV
;
A
#
# COMPACT_ATOMS: atom_id res chain seq x y z
N ASP A 1 0.86 -1.58 24.76
CA ASP A 1 0.06 -0.68 23.91
C ASP A 1 0.91 -0.21 22.75
N LEU A 2 0.43 -0.48 21.52
CA LEU A 2 1.15 -0.16 20.27
C LEU A 2 1.11 1.33 19.93
N VAL A 3 0.12 2.04 20.43
CA VAL A 3 -0.03 3.49 20.30
C VAL A 3 -0.53 4.05 21.61
N PRO A 4 0.18 4.99 22.23
CA PRO A 4 -0.29 5.63 23.46
C PRO A 4 -1.63 6.33 23.24
N PRO A 5 -2.58 6.25 24.17
CA PRO A 5 -3.89 6.91 24.04
C PRO A 5 -3.81 8.42 23.91
N GLN A 6 -2.68 9.01 24.31
CA GLN A 6 -2.40 10.44 24.32
C GLN A 6 -1.12 10.78 23.57
N GLY A 7 -0.92 10.19 22.41
CA GLY A 7 0.23 10.48 21.55
C GLY A 7 0.24 11.94 21.08
N VAL A 8 1.43 12.54 20.99
CA VAL A 8 1.61 13.85 20.37
C VAL A 8 1.66 13.69 18.86
N LYS A 9 0.79 14.41 18.13
CA LYS A 9 0.81 14.45 16.68
C LYS A 9 2.01 15.28 16.22
N LEU A 10 2.94 14.64 15.51
CA LEU A 10 4.16 15.29 14.98
C LEU A 10 4.04 15.73 13.51
N THR A 11 2.97 15.32 12.81
CA THR A 11 2.72 15.73 11.42
C THR A 11 2.15 17.15 11.35
N PRO A 12 2.27 17.83 10.20
CA PRO A 12 1.57 19.10 9.94
C PRO A 12 0.06 19.00 10.23
N ARG A 13 -0.60 20.16 10.35
CA ARG A 13 -2.02 20.19 10.77
C ARG A 13 -2.96 19.47 9.81
N HIS A 14 -2.71 19.52 8.51
CA HIS A 14 -3.61 19.07 7.46
C HIS A 14 -3.68 17.56 7.32
N TYR A 15 -2.67 16.77 7.73
CA TYR A 15 -2.74 15.30 7.67
C TYR A 15 -2.27 14.63 8.95
N ALA A 16 -2.65 13.35 9.10
CA ALA A 16 -2.15 12.49 10.17
C ALA A 16 -2.03 11.04 9.69
N TYR A 17 -1.10 10.30 10.29
CA TYR A 17 -1.03 8.86 10.13
C TYR A 17 -1.97 8.18 11.13
N LEU A 18 -2.80 7.26 10.63
CA LEU A 18 -3.65 6.40 11.44
C LEU A 18 -3.10 4.97 11.36
N LYS A 19 -2.38 4.57 12.40
CA LYS A 19 -1.82 3.22 12.48
C LYS A 19 -2.87 2.24 12.97
N ILE A 20 -3.18 1.22 12.16
CA ILE A 20 -4.26 0.26 12.44
C ILE A 20 -3.77 -1.07 12.97
N SER A 21 -2.53 -1.44 12.70
CA SER A 21 -1.89 -2.66 13.21
C SER A 21 -0.37 -2.52 13.30
N GLU A 22 0.29 -3.43 13.98
CA GLU A 22 1.75 -3.57 14.06
C GLU A 22 2.15 -4.98 13.65
N GLY A 23 3.39 -5.17 13.17
CA GLY A 23 3.93 -6.45 12.79
C GLY A 23 3.40 -6.99 11.45
N CYS A 24 3.94 -8.11 10.99
CA CYS A 24 3.60 -8.67 9.69
C CYS A 24 3.80 -10.19 9.68
N ASN A 25 2.79 -10.94 9.22
CA ASN A 25 2.86 -12.40 9.09
C ASN A 25 3.53 -12.86 7.79
N HIS A 26 3.84 -11.95 6.85
CA HIS A 26 4.63 -12.30 5.69
C HIS A 26 6.06 -12.67 6.06
N ARG A 27 6.61 -13.61 5.34
CA ARG A 27 8.01 -14.08 5.50
C ARG A 27 8.79 -13.85 4.21
N CYS A 28 8.62 -12.64 3.63
CA CYS A 28 9.36 -12.25 2.44
C CYS A 28 10.86 -12.34 2.71
N THR A 29 11.59 -13.01 1.81
CA THR A 29 13.01 -13.35 2.04
C THR A 29 13.93 -12.14 2.16
N PHE A 30 13.53 -10.98 1.63
CA PHE A 30 14.28 -9.71 1.69
C PHE A 30 13.92 -8.83 2.89
N CYS A 31 12.95 -9.23 3.72
CA CYS A 31 12.34 -8.36 4.72
C CYS A 31 12.69 -8.79 6.15
N ILE A 32 13.22 -7.86 6.94
CA ILE A 32 13.57 -8.07 8.35
C ILE A 32 12.43 -7.67 9.32
N ILE A 33 11.36 -7.05 8.82
CA ILE A 33 10.30 -6.49 9.66
C ILE A 33 9.69 -7.51 10.64
N PRO A 34 9.37 -8.76 10.26
CA PRO A 34 8.82 -9.72 11.22
C PRO A 34 9.73 -9.98 12.41
N SER A 35 11.06 -9.96 12.22
CA SER A 35 12.02 -10.11 13.31
C SER A 35 12.09 -8.89 14.22
N MET A 36 11.82 -7.69 13.68
CA MET A 36 11.89 -6.43 14.43
C MET A 36 10.59 -6.05 15.12
N ARG A 37 9.45 -6.36 14.48
CA ARG A 37 8.10 -5.89 14.88
C ARG A 37 7.17 -7.01 15.32
N GLY A 38 7.59 -8.26 15.18
CA GLY A 38 6.79 -9.43 15.51
C GLY A 38 5.71 -9.74 14.46
N ASP A 39 4.81 -10.63 14.85
CA ASP A 39 3.64 -11.02 14.07
C ASP A 39 2.58 -9.92 14.08
N LEU A 40 1.63 -10.02 13.14
CA LEU A 40 0.51 -9.08 13.03
C LEU A 40 -0.29 -8.97 14.34
N VAL A 41 -0.46 -7.76 14.82
CA VAL A 41 -1.33 -7.41 15.94
C VAL A 41 -2.22 -6.24 15.51
N SER A 42 -3.49 -6.50 15.27
CA SER A 42 -4.49 -5.49 14.90
C SER A 42 -5.01 -4.75 16.11
N ARG A 43 -5.17 -3.45 15.99
CA ARG A 43 -5.84 -2.63 17.00
C ARG A 43 -7.34 -2.88 16.97
N PRO A 44 -8.03 -2.85 18.11
CA PRO A 44 -9.49 -2.92 18.15
C PRO A 44 -10.11 -1.81 17.28
N ILE A 45 -11.15 -2.14 16.51
CA ILE A 45 -11.74 -1.19 15.55
C ILE A 45 -12.29 0.06 16.25
N GLY A 46 -12.87 -0.07 17.44
CA GLY A 46 -13.36 1.06 18.23
C GLY A 46 -12.26 2.05 18.59
N ASP A 47 -11.07 1.55 18.96
CA ASP A 47 -9.93 2.41 19.32
C ASP A 47 -9.41 3.18 18.09
N VAL A 48 -9.34 2.50 16.93
CA VAL A 48 -8.93 3.11 15.66
C VAL A 48 -9.92 4.21 15.25
N LEU A 49 -11.22 3.94 15.31
CA LEU A 49 -12.28 4.90 14.95
C LEU A 49 -12.34 6.08 15.92
N ASN A 50 -12.16 5.85 17.21
CA ASN A 50 -12.08 6.93 18.22
C ASN A 50 -10.86 7.84 17.98
N GLU A 51 -9.72 7.28 17.58
CA GLU A 51 -8.55 8.08 17.21
C GLU A 51 -8.81 8.89 15.93
N ALA A 52 -9.37 8.27 14.90
CA ALA A 52 -9.74 8.94 13.66
C ALA A 52 -10.69 10.12 13.90
N GLN A 53 -11.72 9.93 14.70
CA GLN A 53 -12.68 10.98 15.07
C GLN A 53 -11.96 12.15 15.75
N ARG A 54 -11.12 11.91 16.77
CA ARG A 54 -10.37 12.96 17.44
C ARG A 54 -9.44 13.72 16.49
N LEU A 55 -8.82 13.03 15.54
CA LEU A 55 -7.95 13.67 14.53
C LEU A 55 -8.75 14.59 13.60
N PHE A 56 -9.92 14.17 13.14
CA PHE A 56 -10.78 15.00 12.31
C PHE A 56 -11.33 16.21 13.10
N GLU A 57 -11.79 16.01 14.34
CA GLU A 57 -12.22 17.07 15.24
C GLU A 57 -11.10 18.10 15.52
N ALA A 58 -9.84 17.64 15.55
CA ALA A 58 -8.65 18.52 15.66
C ALA A 58 -8.28 19.24 14.35
N GLY A 59 -9.06 19.06 13.27
CA GLY A 59 -8.90 19.76 11.99
C GLY A 59 -7.99 19.06 10.98
N VAL A 60 -7.69 17.78 11.16
CA VAL A 60 -7.02 16.97 10.12
C VAL A 60 -7.93 16.86 8.90
N ARG A 61 -7.35 17.03 7.71
CA ARG A 61 -8.05 16.96 6.42
C ARG A 61 -7.74 15.71 5.62
N GLU A 62 -6.67 14.99 5.97
CA GLU A 62 -6.34 13.71 5.35
C GLU A 62 -5.82 12.73 6.39
N LEU A 63 -6.44 11.54 6.46
CA LEU A 63 -5.92 10.40 7.21
C LEU A 63 -5.19 9.44 6.29
N LEU A 64 -3.92 9.19 6.59
CA LEU A 64 -3.08 8.20 5.95
C LEU A 64 -3.15 6.91 6.78
N VAL A 65 -3.96 5.95 6.34
CA VAL A 65 -4.10 4.66 7.01
C VAL A 65 -2.87 3.81 6.73
N VAL A 66 -2.16 3.41 7.78
CA VAL A 66 -0.87 2.73 7.66
C VAL A 66 -0.76 1.50 8.56
N SER A 67 -0.05 0.51 8.08
CA SER A 67 0.51 -0.63 8.81
C SER A 67 1.59 -1.30 7.94
N GLN A 68 2.19 -2.40 8.38
CA GLN A 68 3.09 -3.20 7.55
C GLN A 68 2.35 -4.01 6.47
N ASP A 69 1.10 -4.37 6.72
CA ASP A 69 0.15 -4.96 5.77
C ASP A 69 -1.26 -4.51 6.15
N THR A 70 -1.73 -3.44 5.52
CA THR A 70 -3.04 -2.84 5.79
C THR A 70 -4.18 -3.79 5.42
N SER A 71 -4.00 -4.59 4.38
CA SER A 71 -5.01 -5.56 3.94
C SER A 71 -5.23 -6.71 4.92
N ALA A 72 -4.26 -7.02 5.79
CA ALA A 72 -4.40 -8.08 6.79
C ALA A 72 -5.11 -7.63 8.08
N TYR A 73 -5.59 -6.38 8.16
CA TYR A 73 -6.25 -5.88 9.37
C TYR A 73 -7.40 -6.78 9.84
N GLY A 74 -7.33 -7.19 11.10
CA GLY A 74 -8.32 -8.01 11.78
C GLY A 74 -8.17 -9.53 11.60
N VAL A 75 -7.26 -10.00 10.72
CA VAL A 75 -7.04 -11.43 10.47
C VAL A 75 -6.62 -12.16 11.76
N ASP A 76 -5.70 -11.59 12.52
CA ASP A 76 -5.23 -12.12 13.83
C ASP A 76 -6.34 -12.21 14.87
N LEU A 77 -7.31 -11.30 14.79
CA LEU A 77 -8.51 -11.26 15.65
C LEU A 77 -9.66 -12.11 15.12
N LYS A 78 -9.48 -12.87 14.02
CA LYS A 78 -10.53 -13.63 13.34
C LYS A 78 -11.77 -12.78 13.06
N TYR A 79 -11.55 -11.51 12.67
CA TYR A 79 -12.59 -10.53 12.40
C TYR A 79 -13.61 -10.34 13.52
N ARG A 80 -13.14 -10.41 14.78
CA ARG A 80 -14.00 -10.25 15.95
C ARG A 80 -14.76 -8.93 15.92
N THR A 81 -16.02 -8.98 16.35
CA THR A 81 -16.84 -7.78 16.52
C THR A 81 -16.31 -6.93 17.67
N GLY A 82 -16.06 -5.67 17.41
CA GLY A 82 -15.83 -4.62 18.39
C GLY A 82 -17.06 -3.71 18.46
N PHE A 83 -16.94 -2.61 19.22
CA PHE A 83 -18.01 -1.63 19.36
C PHE A 83 -17.46 -0.22 19.12
N TRP A 84 -18.26 0.60 18.43
CA TRP A 84 -17.99 2.02 18.26
C TRP A 84 -19.31 2.79 18.32
N ASN A 85 -19.37 3.84 19.16
CA ASN A 85 -20.60 4.61 19.44
C ASN A 85 -21.81 3.72 19.79
N GLY A 86 -21.56 2.64 20.56
CA GLY A 86 -22.60 1.70 20.96
C GLY A 86 -23.05 0.71 19.87
N GLN A 87 -22.52 0.81 18.66
CA GLN A 87 -22.87 -0.08 17.55
C GLN A 87 -21.81 -1.17 17.36
N PRO A 88 -22.21 -2.42 17.06
CA PRO A 88 -21.29 -3.48 16.76
C PRO A 88 -20.66 -3.26 15.37
N VAL A 89 -19.33 -3.38 15.27
CA VAL A 89 -18.57 -3.27 14.01
C VAL A 89 -17.54 -4.40 13.97
N LYS A 90 -17.43 -5.11 12.86
CA LYS A 90 -16.40 -6.13 12.69
C LYS A 90 -15.03 -5.50 12.52
N THR A 91 -14.02 -6.05 13.21
CA THR A 91 -12.62 -5.66 13.02
C THR A 91 -12.10 -6.25 11.71
N ARG A 92 -12.44 -5.64 10.58
CA ARG A 92 -12.06 -6.03 9.23
C ARG A 92 -11.83 -4.77 8.37
N LEU A 93 -10.98 -4.87 7.34
CA LEU A 93 -10.61 -3.71 6.53
C LEU A 93 -11.81 -3.03 5.88
N LEU A 94 -12.76 -3.78 5.33
CA LEU A 94 -13.94 -3.20 4.66
C LEU A 94 -14.74 -2.32 5.62
N GLU A 95 -15.16 -2.88 6.76
CA GLU A 95 -15.95 -2.16 7.75
C GLU A 95 -15.19 -0.95 8.35
N LEU A 96 -13.86 -1.08 8.49
CA LEU A 96 -13.04 0.06 8.89
C LEU A 96 -13.08 1.16 7.83
N CYS A 97 -12.93 0.82 6.55
CA CYS A 97 -12.97 1.81 5.45
C CYS A 97 -14.34 2.49 5.34
N GLU A 98 -15.44 1.72 5.50
CA GLU A 98 -16.81 2.27 5.53
C GLU A 98 -16.95 3.33 6.63
N LYS A 99 -16.55 2.98 7.86
CA LYS A 99 -16.67 3.90 9.00
C LYS A 99 -15.72 5.10 8.93
N LEU A 100 -14.52 4.91 8.42
CA LEU A 100 -13.59 6.01 8.17
C LEU A 100 -14.11 6.95 7.07
N GLY A 101 -14.74 6.41 6.03
CA GLY A 101 -15.38 7.20 4.98
C GLY A 101 -16.54 8.04 5.50
N GLU A 102 -17.43 7.45 6.30
CA GLU A 102 -18.53 8.18 6.98
C GLU A 102 -17.99 9.33 7.85
N LEU A 103 -16.92 9.08 8.62
CA LEU A 103 -16.29 10.11 9.45
C LEU A 103 -15.64 11.21 8.61
N ALA A 104 -14.94 10.84 7.55
CA ALA A 104 -14.25 11.78 6.68
C ALA A 104 -15.25 12.71 5.97
N ASP A 105 -16.35 12.17 5.45
CA ASP A 105 -17.41 12.94 4.79
C ASP A 105 -18.01 13.97 5.76
N ALA A 106 -18.34 13.56 6.99
CA ALA A 106 -18.87 14.46 8.02
C ALA A 106 -17.93 15.62 8.39
N HIS A 107 -16.63 15.50 8.12
CA HIS A 107 -15.62 16.54 8.43
C HIS A 107 -15.01 17.21 7.17
N GLY A 108 -15.48 16.87 5.97
CA GLY A 108 -14.91 17.34 4.71
C GLY A 108 -13.43 16.98 4.58
N ALA A 109 -13.08 15.74 4.89
CA ALA A 109 -11.73 15.22 4.95
C ALA A 109 -11.56 13.99 4.05
N TRP A 110 -10.32 13.53 3.88
CA TRP A 110 -9.95 12.39 3.02
C TRP A 110 -9.37 11.24 3.81
N VAL A 111 -9.58 10.02 3.30
CA VAL A 111 -8.95 8.79 3.80
C VAL A 111 -8.16 8.15 2.68
N ARG A 112 -6.87 7.87 2.92
CA ARG A 112 -5.96 7.23 1.98
C ARG A 112 -5.40 5.95 2.56
N LEU A 113 -5.43 4.86 1.78
CA LEU A 113 -4.86 3.58 2.17
C LEU A 113 -3.42 3.44 1.67
N HIS A 114 -2.51 3.01 2.54
CA HIS A 114 -1.13 2.67 2.21
C HIS A 114 -0.83 1.21 2.50
N TYR A 115 0.14 0.63 1.80
CA TYR A 115 0.68 -0.72 2.03
C TYR A 115 -0.38 -1.82 1.96
N VAL A 116 -1.18 -1.80 0.90
CA VAL A 116 -2.24 -2.77 0.63
C VAL A 116 -1.65 -3.95 -0.14
N TYR A 117 -1.75 -5.15 0.41
CA TYR A 117 -1.40 -6.37 -0.32
C TYR A 117 -2.58 -6.81 -1.21
N PRO A 118 -2.36 -7.31 -2.44
CA PRO A 118 -3.44 -7.59 -3.39
C PRO A 118 -4.18 -8.91 -3.06
N TYR A 119 -4.73 -9.03 -1.87
CA TYR A 119 -5.60 -10.14 -1.49
C TYR A 119 -6.98 -10.02 -2.15
N PRO A 120 -7.70 -11.16 -2.35
CA PRO A 120 -9.05 -11.14 -2.93
C PRO A 120 -10.04 -10.22 -2.20
N HIS A 121 -9.97 -10.15 -0.88
CA HIS A 121 -10.90 -9.31 -0.09
C HIS A 121 -10.68 -7.80 -0.23
N VAL A 122 -9.56 -7.37 -0.82
CA VAL A 122 -9.35 -5.96 -1.20
C VAL A 122 -10.31 -5.54 -2.31
N ASP A 123 -10.77 -6.49 -3.12
CA ASP A 123 -11.76 -6.25 -4.19
C ASP A 123 -13.05 -5.62 -3.61
N GLU A 124 -13.39 -5.91 -2.33
CA GLU A 124 -14.55 -5.36 -1.63
C GLU A 124 -14.40 -3.87 -1.26
N VAL A 125 -13.17 -3.36 -1.18
CA VAL A 125 -12.87 -1.96 -0.81
C VAL A 125 -12.91 -1.03 -2.02
N VAL A 126 -12.66 -1.55 -3.22
CA VAL A 126 -12.62 -0.73 -4.45
C VAL A 126 -13.94 0.00 -4.76
N PRO A 127 -15.12 -0.59 -4.51
CA PRO A 127 -16.40 0.14 -4.64
C PRO A 127 -16.51 1.37 -3.72
N LEU A 128 -15.89 1.37 -2.54
CA LEU A 128 -15.86 2.54 -1.66
C LEU A 128 -15.00 3.67 -2.24
N MET A 129 -13.97 3.33 -3.01
CA MET A 129 -13.16 4.29 -3.76
C MET A 129 -13.95 4.87 -4.93
N ALA A 130 -14.67 4.02 -5.67
CA ALA A 130 -15.52 4.45 -6.78
C ALA A 130 -16.68 5.36 -6.36
N SER A 131 -17.21 5.18 -5.15
CA SER A 131 -18.26 6.04 -4.58
C SER A 131 -17.73 7.34 -3.97
N GLY A 132 -16.42 7.51 -3.85
CA GLY A 132 -15.79 8.66 -3.19
C GLY A 132 -15.77 8.60 -1.66
N ALA A 133 -16.20 7.49 -1.03
CA ALA A 133 -16.18 7.33 0.42
C ALA A 133 -14.75 7.36 0.98
N ILE A 134 -13.79 6.82 0.24
CA ILE A 134 -12.35 6.96 0.48
C ILE A 134 -11.66 7.33 -0.84
N LEU A 135 -10.45 7.87 -0.77
CA LEU A 135 -9.72 8.27 -1.98
C LEU A 135 -9.50 7.09 -2.93
N PRO A 136 -9.67 7.29 -4.26
CA PRO A 136 -9.41 6.29 -5.29
C PRO A 136 -7.91 6.07 -5.48
N TYR A 137 -7.26 5.55 -4.45
CA TYR A 137 -5.82 5.39 -4.38
C TYR A 137 -5.43 4.08 -3.69
N LEU A 138 -4.60 3.28 -4.35
CA LEU A 138 -4.05 2.06 -3.79
C LEU A 138 -2.52 2.05 -3.91
N ASP A 139 -1.85 1.88 -2.77
CA ASP A 139 -0.42 1.64 -2.69
C ASP A 139 -0.18 0.14 -2.51
N VAL A 140 0.17 -0.54 -3.61
CA VAL A 140 0.32 -1.99 -3.69
C VAL A 140 1.77 -2.34 -4.02
N PRO A 141 2.62 -2.70 -3.05
CA PRO A 141 4.02 -3.03 -3.30
C PRO A 141 4.16 -4.42 -3.93
N PHE A 142 4.12 -4.51 -5.25
CA PHE A 142 4.26 -5.79 -5.99
C PHE A 142 5.65 -6.40 -5.86
N GLN A 143 6.68 -5.60 -5.72
CA GLN A 143 8.10 -5.95 -5.59
C GLN A 143 8.73 -6.49 -6.87
N HIS A 144 8.06 -7.36 -7.62
CA HIS A 144 8.46 -7.89 -8.93
C HIS A 144 7.23 -8.37 -9.70
N ALA A 145 7.42 -8.78 -10.98
CA ALA A 145 6.37 -9.33 -11.82
C ALA A 145 6.61 -10.80 -12.16
N HIS A 146 7.88 -11.21 -12.36
CA HIS A 146 8.22 -12.56 -12.80
C HIS A 146 7.92 -13.59 -11.71
N PRO A 147 7.20 -14.70 -12.02
CA PRO A 147 6.77 -15.69 -11.03
C PRO A 147 7.93 -16.31 -10.24
N ASP A 148 9.04 -16.65 -10.90
CA ASP A 148 10.18 -17.27 -10.23
C ASP A 148 10.89 -16.30 -9.28
N VAL A 149 10.97 -15.02 -9.61
CA VAL A 149 11.51 -13.99 -8.70
C VAL A 149 10.58 -13.82 -7.49
N LEU A 150 9.27 -13.71 -7.72
CA LEU A 150 8.28 -13.64 -6.65
C LEU A 150 8.32 -14.88 -5.75
N LYS A 151 8.51 -16.07 -6.32
CA LYS A 151 8.70 -17.31 -5.56
C LYS A 151 9.96 -17.26 -4.69
N ARG A 152 11.10 -16.82 -5.24
CA ARG A 152 12.34 -16.61 -4.46
C ARG A 152 12.14 -15.57 -3.35
N MET A 153 11.34 -14.53 -3.61
CA MET A 153 10.95 -13.51 -2.62
C MET A 153 9.95 -14.02 -1.57
N LYS A 154 9.45 -15.25 -1.71
CA LYS A 154 8.31 -15.79 -0.93
C LYS A 154 7.08 -14.86 -0.98
N ARG A 155 6.76 -14.37 -2.18
CA ARG A 155 5.56 -13.57 -2.46
C ARG A 155 4.51 -14.45 -3.14
N PRO A 156 3.28 -14.58 -2.58
CA PRO A 156 2.28 -15.53 -3.08
C PRO A 156 1.58 -15.08 -4.37
N ALA A 157 1.88 -13.94 -4.94
CA ALA A 157 1.18 -13.42 -6.11
C ALA A 157 1.80 -13.90 -7.42
N SER A 158 0.98 -14.28 -8.42
CA SER A 158 1.40 -14.44 -9.81
C SER A 158 1.20 -13.14 -10.58
N GLY A 159 2.11 -12.81 -11.50
CA GLY A 159 2.03 -11.59 -12.32
C GLY A 159 0.72 -11.51 -13.11
N GLU A 160 0.28 -12.59 -13.74
CA GLU A 160 -0.97 -12.65 -14.53
C GLU A 160 -2.21 -12.34 -13.68
N ARG A 161 -2.36 -12.96 -12.52
CA ARG A 161 -3.49 -12.67 -11.60
C ARG A 161 -3.48 -11.24 -11.09
N ASN A 162 -2.31 -10.62 -10.97
CA ASN A 162 -2.21 -9.22 -10.60
C ASN A 162 -2.65 -8.29 -11.74
N LEU A 163 -2.32 -8.62 -13.00
CA LEU A 163 -2.80 -7.89 -14.17
C LEU A 163 -4.33 -7.91 -14.27
N GLU A 164 -4.92 -9.10 -14.19
CA GLU A 164 -6.38 -9.28 -14.23
C GLU A 164 -7.08 -8.52 -13.10
N ARG A 165 -6.53 -8.59 -11.89
CA ARG A 165 -7.09 -7.89 -10.73
C ARG A 165 -7.04 -6.38 -10.89
N LEU A 166 -5.92 -5.83 -11.33
CA LEU A 166 -5.79 -4.39 -11.56
C LEU A 166 -6.70 -3.90 -12.68
N ALA A 167 -6.86 -4.68 -13.76
CA ALA A 167 -7.80 -4.37 -14.82
C ALA A 167 -9.24 -4.28 -14.26
N ARG A 168 -9.65 -5.29 -13.48
CA ARG A 168 -10.96 -5.32 -12.83
C ARG A 168 -11.16 -4.15 -11.85
N TRP A 169 -10.15 -3.81 -11.06
CA TRP A 169 -10.26 -2.65 -10.16
C TRP A 169 -10.46 -1.35 -10.92
N ARG A 170 -9.80 -1.16 -12.07
CA ARG A 170 -9.98 0.00 -12.93
C ARG A 170 -11.32 0.01 -13.66
N GLU A 171 -11.92 -1.16 -13.93
CA GLU A 171 -13.30 -1.24 -14.43
C GLU A 171 -14.30 -0.75 -13.38
N ILE A 172 -14.11 -1.11 -12.11
CA ILE A 172 -14.97 -0.67 -10.99
C ILE A 172 -14.72 0.79 -10.65
N CYS A 173 -13.46 1.22 -10.64
CA CYS A 173 -13.04 2.58 -10.28
C CYS A 173 -12.09 3.13 -11.36
N PRO A 174 -12.60 3.75 -12.44
CA PRO A 174 -11.76 4.26 -13.54
C PRO A 174 -10.76 5.34 -13.12
N GLU A 175 -11.03 6.05 -12.03
CA GLU A 175 -10.16 7.10 -11.48
C GLU A 175 -9.08 6.55 -10.55
N LEU A 176 -9.02 5.24 -10.35
CA LEU A 176 -8.09 4.60 -9.43
C LEU A 176 -6.64 4.92 -9.77
N VAL A 177 -5.98 5.59 -8.86
CA VAL A 177 -4.53 5.83 -8.86
C VAL A 177 -3.84 4.65 -8.22
N VAL A 178 -2.94 4.00 -8.96
CA VAL A 178 -2.17 2.88 -8.45
C VAL A 178 -0.71 3.27 -8.27
N ARG A 179 -0.26 3.18 -7.02
CA ARG A 179 1.16 3.29 -6.64
C ARG A 179 1.74 1.91 -6.40
N SER A 180 2.98 1.70 -6.81
CA SER A 180 3.71 0.46 -6.52
C SER A 180 5.17 0.69 -6.21
N THR A 181 5.79 -0.34 -5.64
CA THR A 181 7.22 -0.39 -5.35
C THR A 181 7.80 -1.70 -5.87
N PHE A 182 8.97 -1.61 -6.50
CA PHE A 182 9.68 -2.73 -7.09
C PHE A 182 11.11 -2.81 -6.61
N ILE A 183 11.69 -4.02 -6.67
CA ILE A 183 13.08 -4.31 -6.36
C ILE A 183 13.74 -4.86 -7.62
N ALA A 184 14.78 -4.19 -8.10
CA ALA A 184 15.62 -4.64 -9.19
C ALA A 184 16.92 -5.27 -8.67
N GLY A 185 17.38 -6.32 -9.32
CA GLY A 185 18.63 -7.01 -8.97
C GLY A 185 18.52 -7.91 -7.74
N PHE A 186 17.36 -8.51 -7.54
CA PHE A 186 17.18 -9.55 -6.52
C PHE A 186 18.11 -10.75 -6.82
N PRO A 187 18.63 -11.51 -5.82
CA PRO A 187 19.51 -12.64 -6.06
C PRO A 187 18.99 -13.60 -7.12
N GLY A 188 19.82 -13.90 -8.11
CA GLY A 188 19.49 -14.76 -9.24
C GLY A 188 18.56 -14.14 -10.30
N GLU A 189 18.21 -12.86 -10.22
CA GLU A 189 17.41 -12.18 -11.26
C GLU A 189 18.17 -12.10 -12.58
N THR A 190 17.63 -12.71 -13.63
CA THR A 190 18.18 -12.67 -14.97
C THR A 190 17.74 -11.40 -15.73
N GLU A 191 18.38 -11.11 -16.88
CA GLU A 191 17.96 -10.01 -17.74
C GLU A 191 16.57 -10.26 -18.36
N ALA A 192 16.22 -11.51 -18.63
CA ALA A 192 14.90 -11.89 -19.12
C ALA A 192 13.79 -11.61 -18.07
N GLU A 193 14.02 -12.01 -16.82
CA GLU A 193 13.09 -11.75 -15.72
C GLU A 193 12.93 -10.24 -15.44
N PHE A 194 14.03 -9.48 -15.52
CA PHE A 194 13.96 -8.01 -15.42
C PHE A 194 13.21 -7.37 -16.58
N LYS A 195 13.36 -7.88 -17.83
CA LYS A 195 12.59 -7.40 -18.98
C LYS A 195 11.10 -7.61 -18.78
N GLU A 196 10.69 -8.76 -18.24
CA GLU A 196 9.28 -9.04 -17.92
C GLU A 196 8.73 -8.05 -16.87
N LEU A 197 9.55 -7.65 -15.87
CA LEU A 197 9.17 -6.58 -14.95
C LEU A 197 8.93 -5.24 -15.67
N LEU A 198 9.76 -4.88 -16.66
CA LEU A 198 9.54 -3.67 -17.45
C LEU A 198 8.25 -3.76 -18.28
N ASP A 199 8.00 -4.92 -18.90
CA ASP A 199 6.80 -5.15 -19.70
C ASP A 199 5.53 -5.11 -18.83
N PHE A 200 5.57 -5.69 -17.65
CA PHE A 200 4.50 -5.59 -16.65
C PHE A 200 4.19 -4.14 -16.28
N ALA A 201 5.22 -3.35 -15.92
CA ALA A 201 5.03 -1.95 -15.57
C ALA A 201 4.46 -1.11 -16.73
N ARG A 202 4.86 -1.45 -17.98
CA ARG A 202 4.34 -0.81 -19.20
C ARG A 202 2.89 -1.15 -19.47
N THR A 203 2.49 -2.41 -19.22
CA THR A 203 1.12 -2.89 -19.45
C THR A 203 0.14 -2.31 -18.42
N ILE A 204 0.55 -2.24 -17.14
CA ILE A 204 -0.30 -1.69 -16.07
C ILE A 204 -0.39 -0.17 -16.14
N GLU A 205 0.67 0.51 -16.58
CA GLU A 205 0.73 1.96 -16.55
C GLU A 205 0.46 2.52 -15.13
N PHE A 206 1.38 2.24 -14.21
CA PHE A 206 1.29 2.79 -12.86
C PHE A 206 1.33 4.31 -12.87
N ASP A 207 0.43 4.94 -12.12
CA ASP A 207 0.47 6.39 -11.90
C ASP A 207 1.76 6.77 -11.17
N HIS A 208 2.12 5.99 -10.17
CA HIS A 208 3.35 6.15 -9.41
C HIS A 208 4.03 4.79 -9.22
N ALA A 209 5.28 4.67 -9.61
CA ALA A 209 6.08 3.52 -9.27
C ALA A 209 7.50 3.90 -8.89
N GLY A 210 7.97 3.34 -7.77
CA GLY A 210 9.35 3.41 -7.34
C GLY A 210 10.06 2.09 -7.61
N CYS A 211 11.34 2.16 -7.99
CA CYS A 211 12.19 0.98 -8.10
C CYS A 211 13.45 1.18 -7.26
N PHE A 212 13.74 0.23 -6.39
CA PHE A 212 14.93 0.21 -5.56
C PHE A 212 15.85 -0.90 -6.03
N THR A 213 17.15 -0.72 -5.86
CA THR A 213 18.11 -1.81 -5.99
C THR A 213 17.97 -2.74 -4.78
N TYR A 214 18.06 -4.06 -5.00
CA TYR A 214 18.18 -4.98 -3.89
C TYR A 214 19.40 -4.64 -3.03
N SER A 215 19.17 -4.43 -1.74
CA SER A 215 20.20 -4.22 -0.73
C SER A 215 20.25 -5.42 0.21
N ARG A 216 21.45 -5.97 0.40
CA ARG A 216 21.66 -7.05 1.35
C ARG A 216 21.32 -6.58 2.76
N GLN A 217 20.52 -7.37 3.45
CA GLN A 217 20.21 -7.16 4.87
C GLN A 217 20.56 -8.44 5.61
N THR A 218 21.50 -8.37 6.52
CA THR A 218 21.84 -9.49 7.41
C THR A 218 20.58 -9.99 8.12
N TRP A 219 20.53 -11.28 8.39
CA TRP A 219 19.40 -11.96 9.02
C TRP A 219 18.17 -12.14 8.14
N THR A 220 18.27 -11.87 6.85
CA THR A 220 17.18 -12.15 5.88
C THR A 220 17.54 -13.37 5.03
N GLY A 221 16.53 -14.15 4.63
CA GLY A 221 16.78 -15.31 3.79
C GLY A 221 17.39 -14.96 2.41
N ALA A 222 17.17 -13.75 1.90
CA ALA A 222 17.77 -13.31 0.65
C ALA A 222 19.27 -12.99 0.78
N ASP A 223 19.76 -12.70 1.97
CA ASP A 223 21.19 -12.49 2.22
C ASP A 223 22.01 -13.78 2.04
N GLU A 224 21.39 -14.91 2.35
CA GLU A 224 21.99 -16.25 2.28
C GLU A 224 21.86 -16.89 0.88
N MET A 225 21.13 -16.27 -0.04
CA MET A 225 20.96 -16.79 -1.41
C MET A 225 22.22 -16.63 -2.25
N ASP A 226 22.46 -17.58 -3.13
CA ASP A 226 23.46 -17.47 -4.20
C ASP A 226 23.01 -16.51 -5.31
N GLY A 227 23.94 -16.11 -6.17
CA GLY A 227 23.63 -15.32 -7.36
C GLY A 227 23.37 -13.84 -7.07
N HIS A 228 24.03 -13.29 -6.05
CA HIS A 228 24.02 -11.85 -5.83
C HIS A 228 24.55 -11.08 -7.05
N ILE A 229 23.79 -10.07 -7.48
CA ILE A 229 24.08 -9.28 -8.66
C ILE A 229 24.98 -8.10 -8.29
N ALA A 230 25.91 -7.75 -9.18
CA ALA A 230 26.80 -6.61 -9.00
C ALA A 230 26.01 -5.29 -8.92
N ASP A 231 26.47 -4.37 -8.07
CA ASP A 231 25.72 -3.13 -7.76
C ASP A 231 25.52 -2.21 -8.98
N ASP A 232 26.48 -2.21 -9.90
CA ASP A 232 26.38 -1.46 -11.16
C ASP A 232 25.26 -2.02 -12.07
N VAL A 233 25.08 -3.36 -12.10
CA VAL A 233 23.98 -4.00 -12.84
C VAL A 233 22.64 -3.67 -12.21
N LYS A 234 22.53 -3.76 -10.88
CA LYS A 234 21.32 -3.36 -10.14
C LYS A 234 20.96 -1.90 -10.42
N ALA A 235 21.95 -0.99 -10.36
CA ALA A 235 21.75 0.43 -10.62
C ALA A 235 21.26 0.67 -12.06
N ARG A 236 21.88 0.03 -13.07
CA ARG A 236 21.41 0.13 -14.46
C ARG A 236 19.97 -0.37 -14.65
N ARG A 237 19.58 -1.47 -14.00
CA ARG A 237 18.21 -2.00 -14.04
C ARG A 237 17.22 -1.02 -13.43
N ARG A 238 17.49 -0.54 -12.21
CA ARG A 238 16.69 0.51 -11.57
C ARG A 238 16.51 1.73 -12.46
N ASP A 239 17.60 2.24 -13.05
CA ASP A 239 17.56 3.45 -13.87
C ASP A 239 16.76 3.23 -15.17
N ARG A 240 16.83 2.03 -15.76
CA ARG A 240 15.99 1.66 -16.92
C ARG A 240 14.51 1.66 -16.54
N PHE A 241 14.15 1.06 -15.39
CA PHE A 241 12.79 1.06 -14.87
C PHE A 241 12.29 2.49 -14.63
N MET A 242 13.07 3.31 -13.93
CA MET A 242 12.68 4.67 -13.59
C MET A 242 12.52 5.56 -14.80
N ARG A 243 13.37 5.45 -15.82
CA ARG A 243 13.19 6.19 -17.08
C ARG A 243 11.90 5.82 -17.80
N GLN A 244 11.56 4.52 -17.84
CA GLN A 244 10.28 4.07 -18.40
C GLN A 244 9.11 4.63 -17.62
N GLN A 245 9.16 4.55 -16.29
CA GLN A 245 8.10 5.03 -15.41
C GLN A 245 7.90 6.54 -15.50
N GLN A 246 8.95 7.32 -15.63
CA GLN A 246 8.85 8.77 -15.85
C GLN A 246 8.05 9.09 -17.12
N GLY A 247 8.27 8.35 -18.22
CA GLY A 247 7.50 8.50 -19.44
C GLY A 247 6.03 8.13 -19.27
N ILE A 248 5.73 7.07 -18.54
CA ILE A 248 4.37 6.65 -18.20
C ILE A 248 3.67 7.72 -17.35
N ALA A 249 4.27 8.13 -16.25
CA ALA A 249 3.72 9.13 -15.34
C ALA A 249 3.44 10.48 -16.05
N ALA A 250 4.38 10.95 -16.88
CA ALA A 250 4.21 12.17 -17.66
C ALA A 250 3.03 12.08 -18.65
N ARG A 251 2.81 10.90 -19.26
CA ARG A 251 1.65 10.68 -20.15
C ARG A 251 0.34 10.67 -19.37
N LEU A 252 0.29 9.94 -18.26
CA LEU A 252 -0.92 9.84 -17.43
C LEU A 252 -1.29 11.17 -16.79
N ALA A 253 -0.32 11.98 -16.36
CA ALA A 253 -0.56 13.29 -15.77
C ALA A 253 -1.29 14.24 -16.75
N ARG A 254 -1.15 14.05 -18.07
CA ARG A 254 -1.85 14.87 -19.08
C ARG A 254 -3.37 14.74 -19.02
N ARG A 255 -3.91 13.66 -18.44
CA ARG A 255 -5.36 13.48 -18.27
C ARG A 255 -6.00 14.55 -17.39
N PHE A 256 -5.21 15.18 -16.50
CA PHE A 256 -5.70 16.23 -15.60
C PHE A 256 -5.66 17.65 -16.20
N VAL A 257 -5.03 17.82 -17.37
CA VAL A 257 -4.94 19.13 -18.01
C VAL A 257 -6.33 19.61 -18.45
N GLY A 258 -6.73 20.78 -17.98
CA GLY A 258 -8.04 21.37 -18.26
C GLY A 258 -9.16 20.88 -17.32
N GLN A 259 -8.86 20.04 -16.33
CA GLN A 259 -9.82 19.63 -15.30
C GLN A 259 -9.72 20.55 -14.08
N THR A 260 -10.82 20.70 -13.36
CA THR A 260 -10.87 21.30 -12.03
C THR A 260 -10.77 20.19 -11.00
N LEU A 261 -9.81 20.30 -10.08
CA LEU A 261 -9.53 19.30 -9.06
C LEU A 261 -9.54 19.96 -7.68
N ASP A 262 -9.99 19.21 -6.67
CA ASP A 262 -9.81 19.59 -5.28
C ASP A 262 -8.37 19.32 -4.85
N LEU A 263 -7.76 20.30 -4.18
CA LEU A 263 -6.38 20.23 -3.72
C LEU A 263 -6.30 20.43 -2.21
N LEU A 264 -5.49 19.59 -1.57
CA LEU A 264 -5.06 19.82 -0.20
C LEU A 264 -3.73 20.60 -0.22
N VAL A 265 -3.75 21.83 0.27
CA VAL A 265 -2.53 22.68 0.32
C VAL A 265 -1.68 22.22 1.50
N GLU A 266 -0.49 21.69 1.22
CA GLU A 266 0.44 21.17 2.24
C GLU A 266 1.48 22.20 2.70
N GLY A 267 1.68 23.26 1.95
CA GLY A 267 2.62 24.37 2.25
C GLY A 267 2.40 25.56 1.32
N VAL A 268 2.84 26.71 1.74
CA VAL A 268 2.85 27.97 0.98
C VAL A 268 4.30 28.44 0.83
#